data_8c52cd37828f3946a2c6941a8c67767c
#
_entry.id   8c52cd37828f3946a2c6941a8c67767c
#
_cell.length_a   1.000
_cell.length_b   1.000
_cell.length_c   1.000
_cell.angle_alpha   90.00
_cell.angle_beta   90.00
_cell.angle_gamma   90.00
#
_symmetry.space_group_name_H-M   'P 1'
#
loop_
_entity.id
_entity.type
_entity.pdbx_description
1 polymer ?
#
loop_
_entity_poly.entity_id
_entity_poly.type
_entity_poly.pdbx_seq_one_letter_code
_entity_poly.pdbx_strand_id
1 'polypeptide(L)'
;TNMLSMLGNGMLTSLLIFCVTLLFSLPLGLLVCFGRRAKNPILQWIFRIYISVMRGTPLMLQLVVVYFAPYYLFGVSLGSLFGGNYRLIAVLIGFIINYAAYFAEIYRAGLESIPVGQYEAAKVLGYGRMATFQHIVLPQLTRRVLPTVTNEVITLIKDTSLAYTVSVVEMFTVAKQISAAETDMTALFVAGAMYY
;
A
#
# COMPACT_ATOMS: atom_id res chain seq x y z
N THR A 1 22.77 26.21 0.29
CA THR A 1 21.91 25.19 0.96
C THR A 1 22.12 23.87 0.26
N ASN A 2 22.65 22.92 0.98
CA ASN A 2 23.16 21.70 0.37
C ASN A 2 22.02 20.88 -0.24
N MET A 3 22.11 20.56 -1.53
CA MET A 3 21.22 19.65 -2.27
C MET A 3 20.85 18.41 -1.43
N LEU A 4 21.86 17.78 -0.78
CA LEU A 4 21.66 16.61 0.07
C LEU A 4 20.73 16.85 1.27
N SER A 5 20.76 18.04 1.89
CA SER A 5 19.84 18.33 3.00
C SER A 5 18.39 18.51 2.53
N MET A 6 18.20 19.09 1.36
CA MET A 6 16.86 19.23 0.76
C MET A 6 16.29 17.86 0.34
N LEU A 7 17.10 17.02 -0.29
CA LEU A 7 16.73 15.65 -0.63
C LEU A 7 16.44 14.82 0.62
N GLY A 8 17.24 14.97 1.69
CA GLY A 8 17.02 14.32 2.97
C GLY A 8 15.68 14.66 3.61
N ASN A 9 15.26 15.94 3.57
CA ASN A 9 13.93 16.34 4.05
C ASN A 9 12.79 15.74 3.20
N GLY A 10 12.96 15.72 1.88
CA GLY A 10 12.01 15.02 1.00
C GLY A 10 11.94 13.52 1.28
N MET A 11 13.08 12.88 1.58
CA MET A 11 13.15 11.47 1.95
C MET A 11 12.39 11.15 3.24
N LEU A 12 12.38 12.06 4.22
CA LEU A 12 11.56 11.88 5.43
C LEU A 12 10.08 11.80 5.11
N THR A 13 9.58 12.61 4.16
CA THR A 13 8.18 12.53 3.70
C THR A 13 7.92 11.22 2.98
N SER A 14 8.83 10.77 2.10
CA SER A 14 8.72 9.46 1.43
C SER A 14 8.69 8.31 2.45
N LEU A 15 9.58 8.33 3.46
CA LEU A 15 9.61 7.33 4.53
C LEU A 15 8.34 7.36 5.39
N LEU A 16 7.78 8.54 5.67
CA LEU A 16 6.52 8.67 6.38
C LEU A 16 5.39 7.99 5.60
N ILE A 17 5.25 8.31 4.30
CA ILE A 17 4.24 7.68 3.44
C ILE A 17 4.44 6.15 3.45
N PHE A 18 5.67 5.68 3.27
CA PHE A 18 6.03 4.28 3.27
C PHE A 18 5.64 3.57 4.58
N CYS A 19 6.10 4.09 5.73
CA CYS A 19 5.85 3.46 7.04
C CYS A 19 4.36 3.45 7.40
N VAL A 20 3.66 4.56 7.20
CA VAL A 20 2.23 4.66 7.51
C VAL A 20 1.42 3.74 6.59
N THR A 21 1.76 3.70 5.30
CA THR A 21 1.10 2.80 4.34
C THR A 21 1.26 1.35 4.77
N LEU A 22 2.47 0.89 5.07
CA LEU A 22 2.71 -0.49 5.53
C LEU A 22 1.97 -0.82 6.81
N LEU A 23 2.03 0.07 7.81
CA LEU A 23 1.42 -0.14 9.11
C LEU A 23 -0.10 -0.38 9.00
N PHE A 24 -0.77 0.35 8.12
CA PHE A 24 -2.23 0.25 7.97
C PHE A 24 -2.66 -0.72 6.87
N SER A 25 -1.92 -0.83 5.76
CA SER A 25 -2.31 -1.69 4.64
C SER A 25 -2.15 -3.19 4.93
N LEU A 26 -1.15 -3.59 5.73
CA LEU A 26 -0.97 -5.00 6.10
C LEU A 26 -2.17 -5.55 6.90
N PRO A 27 -2.62 -4.92 8.01
CA PRO A 27 -3.79 -5.40 8.73
C PRO A 27 -5.08 -5.22 7.94
N LEU A 28 -5.23 -4.11 7.20
CA LEU A 28 -6.40 -3.90 6.36
C LEU A 28 -6.48 -4.95 5.24
N GLY A 29 -5.35 -5.33 4.64
CA GLY A 29 -5.27 -6.41 3.67
C GLY A 29 -5.74 -7.75 4.24
N LEU A 30 -5.44 -8.06 5.49
CA LEU A 30 -5.97 -9.25 6.17
C LEU A 30 -7.49 -9.19 6.31
N LEU A 31 -8.04 -8.04 6.74
CA LEU A 31 -9.49 -7.86 6.84
C LEU A 31 -10.19 -8.04 5.48
N VAL A 32 -9.62 -7.45 4.43
CA VAL A 32 -10.12 -7.59 3.05
C VAL A 32 -10.04 -9.05 2.58
N CYS A 33 -8.95 -9.75 2.87
CA CYS A 33 -8.78 -11.17 2.56
C CYS A 33 -9.86 -12.03 3.23
N PHE A 34 -10.13 -11.80 4.51
CA PHE A 34 -11.20 -12.51 5.22
C PHE A 34 -12.59 -12.14 4.69
N GLY A 35 -12.84 -10.87 4.38
CA GLY A 35 -14.09 -10.42 3.77
C GLY A 35 -14.35 -11.08 2.41
N ARG A 36 -13.30 -11.24 1.58
CA ARG A 36 -13.39 -11.95 0.30
C ARG A 36 -13.70 -13.45 0.46
N ARG A 37 -13.34 -14.04 1.60
CA ARG A 37 -13.61 -15.46 1.94
C ARG A 37 -14.84 -15.65 2.83
N ALA A 38 -15.60 -14.59 3.08
CA ALA A 38 -16.80 -14.63 3.90
C ALA A 38 -17.84 -15.56 3.29
N LYS A 39 -18.69 -16.16 4.13
CA LYS A 39 -19.80 -17.01 3.67
C LYS A 39 -20.92 -16.22 2.97
N ASN A 40 -21.04 -14.93 3.27
CA ASN A 40 -22.03 -14.05 2.65
C ASN A 40 -21.61 -13.69 1.22
N PRO A 41 -22.38 -14.06 0.18
CA PRO A 41 -22.02 -13.83 -1.21
C PRO A 41 -21.95 -12.34 -1.57
N ILE A 42 -22.76 -11.49 -0.94
CA ILE A 42 -22.77 -10.05 -1.19
C ILE A 42 -21.45 -9.45 -0.71
N LEU A 43 -21.02 -9.80 0.50
CA LEU A 43 -19.76 -9.32 1.08
C LEU A 43 -18.55 -9.79 0.23
N GLN A 44 -18.57 -11.06 -0.15
CA GLN A 44 -17.55 -11.63 -1.04
C GLN A 44 -17.46 -10.86 -2.37
N TRP A 45 -18.60 -10.53 -2.97
CA TRP A 45 -18.68 -9.81 -4.23
C TRP A 45 -18.14 -8.39 -4.12
N ILE A 46 -18.50 -7.66 -3.05
CA ILE A 46 -18.00 -6.30 -2.77
C ILE A 46 -16.46 -6.30 -2.69
N PHE A 47 -15.87 -7.18 -1.89
CA PHE A 47 -14.41 -7.25 -1.76
C PHE A 47 -13.71 -7.71 -3.05
N ARG A 48 -14.36 -8.56 -3.85
CA ARG A 48 -13.85 -8.97 -5.16
C ARG A 48 -13.77 -7.78 -6.12
N ILE A 49 -14.81 -6.98 -6.20
CA ILE A 49 -14.83 -5.75 -7.03
C ILE A 49 -13.76 -4.78 -6.55
N TYR A 50 -13.72 -4.52 -5.24
CA TYR A 50 -12.71 -3.63 -4.65
C TYR A 50 -11.30 -4.04 -5.06
N ILE A 51 -10.92 -5.30 -4.87
CA ILE A 51 -9.59 -5.80 -5.24
C ILE A 51 -9.37 -5.68 -6.76
N SER A 52 -10.37 -6.01 -7.57
CA SER A 52 -10.29 -5.93 -9.02
C SER A 52 -10.06 -4.50 -9.50
N VAL A 53 -10.78 -3.52 -8.95
CA VAL A 53 -10.63 -2.11 -9.30
C VAL A 53 -9.26 -1.59 -8.86
N MET A 54 -8.87 -1.83 -7.60
CA MET A 54 -7.61 -1.30 -7.06
C MET A 54 -6.38 -1.87 -7.77
N ARG A 55 -6.41 -3.13 -8.18
CA ARG A 55 -5.30 -3.75 -8.90
C ARG A 55 -5.39 -3.60 -10.43
N GLY A 56 -6.55 -3.24 -10.95
CA GLY A 56 -6.79 -3.07 -12.38
C GLY A 56 -6.64 -1.62 -12.88
N THR A 57 -6.47 -0.66 -11.98
CA THR A 57 -6.33 0.76 -12.34
C THR A 57 -5.00 1.33 -11.84
N PRO A 58 -4.40 2.32 -12.55
CA PRO A 58 -3.14 2.92 -12.13
C PRO A 58 -3.26 3.66 -10.80
N LEU A 59 -2.31 3.43 -9.88
CA LEU A 59 -2.27 4.10 -8.57
C LEU A 59 -2.28 5.61 -8.69
N MET A 60 -1.55 6.16 -9.67
CA MET A 60 -1.52 7.60 -9.94
C MET A 60 -2.93 8.19 -10.12
N LEU A 61 -3.78 7.54 -10.92
CA LEU A 61 -5.16 7.98 -11.14
C LEU A 61 -6.02 7.85 -9.89
N GLN A 62 -5.80 6.80 -9.10
CA GLN A 62 -6.50 6.61 -7.82
C GLN A 62 -6.18 7.73 -6.83
N LEU A 63 -4.91 8.18 -6.75
CA LEU A 63 -4.52 9.30 -5.91
C LEU A 63 -5.24 10.60 -6.31
N VAL A 64 -5.33 10.86 -7.61
CA VAL A 64 -6.06 12.02 -8.14
C VAL A 64 -7.55 11.93 -7.76
N VAL A 65 -8.16 10.75 -7.94
CA VAL A 65 -9.57 10.55 -7.57
C VAL A 65 -9.78 10.75 -6.06
N VAL A 66 -8.97 10.13 -5.20
CA VAL A 66 -9.10 10.28 -3.74
C VAL A 66 -8.93 11.74 -3.31
N TYR A 67 -8.03 12.48 -3.95
CA TYR A 67 -7.81 13.88 -3.65
C TYR A 67 -8.96 14.78 -4.06
N PHE A 68 -9.52 14.59 -5.26
CA PHE A 68 -10.55 15.46 -5.83
C PHE A 68 -12.00 15.00 -5.56
N ALA A 69 -12.25 13.71 -5.32
CA ALA A 69 -13.60 13.18 -5.15
C ALA A 69 -14.43 13.89 -4.07
N PRO A 70 -13.90 14.25 -2.89
CA PRO A 70 -14.69 14.95 -1.88
C PRO A 70 -15.24 16.29 -2.35
N TYR A 71 -14.47 17.03 -3.13
CA TYR A 71 -14.89 18.29 -3.69
C TYR A 71 -15.99 18.12 -4.76
N TYR A 72 -15.77 17.21 -5.72
CA TYR A 72 -16.70 17.02 -6.82
C TYR A 72 -18.00 16.30 -6.43
N LEU A 73 -17.94 15.37 -5.47
CA LEU A 73 -19.11 14.58 -5.06
C LEU A 73 -19.95 15.26 -3.99
N PHE A 74 -19.32 15.99 -3.06
CA PHE A 74 -19.97 16.54 -1.87
C PHE A 74 -19.90 18.05 -1.78
N GLY A 75 -19.20 18.74 -2.70
CA GLY A 75 -18.98 20.19 -2.65
C GLY A 75 -18.12 20.62 -1.44
N VAL A 76 -17.51 19.68 -0.73
CA VAL A 76 -16.75 19.95 0.49
C VAL A 76 -15.27 20.12 0.16
N SER A 77 -14.75 21.32 0.42
CA SER A 77 -13.31 21.56 0.40
C SER A 77 -12.68 21.01 1.68
N LEU A 78 -12.22 19.76 1.66
CA LEU A 78 -11.53 19.18 2.82
C LEU A 78 -10.22 19.91 3.16
N GLY A 79 -9.69 20.70 2.23
CA GLY A 79 -8.58 21.61 2.49
C GLY A 79 -8.91 22.68 3.55
N SER A 80 -10.18 23.09 3.68
CA SER A 80 -10.62 24.01 4.74
C SER A 80 -10.71 23.35 6.12
N LEU A 81 -10.94 22.03 6.16
CA LEU A 81 -11.04 21.25 7.41
C LEU A 81 -9.67 20.78 7.91
N PHE A 82 -8.80 20.33 7.01
CA PHE A 82 -7.50 19.71 7.33
C PHE A 82 -6.29 20.62 7.00
N GLY A 83 -6.54 21.82 6.48
CA GLY A 83 -5.49 22.77 6.14
C GLY A 83 -4.50 22.22 5.11
N GLY A 84 -3.23 22.64 5.20
CA GLY A 84 -2.15 22.20 4.30
C GLY A 84 -1.86 20.70 4.31
N ASN A 85 -2.27 19.98 5.35
CA ASN A 85 -2.01 18.54 5.49
C ASN A 85 -2.99 17.66 4.68
N TYR A 86 -4.06 18.24 4.12
CA TYR A 86 -5.05 17.47 3.37
C TYR A 86 -4.44 16.65 2.22
N ARG A 87 -3.46 17.22 1.51
CA ARG A 87 -2.77 16.53 0.40
C ARG A 87 -2.10 15.23 0.87
N LEU A 88 -1.35 15.32 1.97
CA LEU A 88 -0.67 14.16 2.55
C LEU A 88 -1.67 13.11 3.05
N ILE A 89 -2.76 13.54 3.70
CA ILE A 89 -3.81 12.64 4.17
C ILE A 89 -4.47 11.91 2.99
N ALA A 90 -4.81 12.61 1.91
CA ALA A 90 -5.38 12.00 0.71
C ALA A 90 -4.44 10.97 0.08
N VAL A 91 -3.14 11.30 0.01
CA VAL A 91 -2.11 10.37 -0.46
C VAL A 91 -2.06 9.13 0.43
N LEU A 92 -1.98 9.29 1.74
CA LEU A 92 -1.94 8.16 2.69
C LEU A 92 -3.15 7.25 2.53
N ILE A 93 -4.36 7.82 2.45
CA ILE A 93 -5.59 7.05 2.22
C ILE A 93 -5.51 6.27 0.90
N GLY A 94 -5.14 6.93 -0.20
CA GLY A 94 -5.02 6.29 -1.51
C GLY A 94 -4.03 5.14 -1.51
N PHE A 95 -2.84 5.34 -0.94
CA PHE A 95 -1.83 4.28 -0.80
C PHE A 95 -2.31 3.13 0.07
N ILE A 96 -2.88 3.41 1.26
CA ILE A 96 -3.36 2.37 2.18
C ILE A 96 -4.43 1.50 1.52
N ILE A 97 -5.40 2.12 0.86
CA ILE A 97 -6.48 1.40 0.17
C ILE A 97 -5.92 0.57 -0.99
N ASN A 98 -5.03 1.13 -1.80
CA ASN A 98 -4.44 0.41 -2.91
C ASN A 98 -3.62 -0.80 -2.43
N TYR A 99 -2.65 -0.60 -1.53
CA TYR A 99 -1.77 -1.66 -1.04
C TYR A 99 -2.50 -2.71 -0.21
N ALA A 100 -3.58 -2.35 0.50
CA ALA A 100 -4.44 -3.32 1.17
C ALA A 100 -5.06 -4.33 0.19
N ALA A 101 -5.41 -3.92 -1.02
CA ALA A 101 -5.91 -4.83 -2.06
C ALA A 101 -4.81 -5.78 -2.56
N TYR A 102 -3.57 -5.31 -2.71
CA TYR A 102 -2.43 -6.16 -3.07
C TYR A 102 -2.12 -7.18 -1.98
N PHE A 103 -2.00 -6.74 -0.72
CA PHE A 103 -1.75 -7.65 0.40
C PHE A 103 -2.88 -8.65 0.60
N ALA A 104 -4.14 -8.25 0.43
CA ALA A 104 -5.28 -9.16 0.51
C ALA A 104 -5.16 -10.32 -0.49
N GLU A 105 -4.73 -10.04 -1.71
CA GLU A 105 -4.55 -11.06 -2.73
C GLU A 105 -3.34 -11.97 -2.46
N ILE A 106 -2.24 -11.39 -1.95
CA ILE A 106 -1.07 -12.16 -1.52
C ILE A 106 -1.45 -13.14 -0.39
N TYR A 107 -2.18 -12.67 0.62
CA TYR A 107 -2.63 -13.53 1.71
C TYR A 107 -3.59 -14.61 1.22
N ARG A 108 -4.52 -14.28 0.32
CA ARG A 108 -5.44 -15.25 -0.26
C ARG A 108 -4.68 -16.33 -1.03
N ALA A 109 -3.79 -15.95 -1.92
CA ALA A 109 -2.98 -16.89 -2.70
C ALA A 109 -2.11 -17.77 -1.80
N GLY A 110 -1.51 -17.18 -0.77
CA GLY A 110 -0.74 -17.93 0.23
C GLY A 110 -1.56 -18.97 0.97
N LEU A 111 -2.78 -18.60 1.42
CA LEU A 111 -3.71 -19.53 2.08
C LEU A 111 -4.14 -20.68 1.15
N GLU A 112 -4.44 -20.37 -0.11
CA GLU A 112 -4.86 -21.37 -1.11
C GLU A 112 -3.72 -22.30 -1.54
N SER A 113 -2.48 -21.87 -1.39
CA SER A 113 -1.30 -22.69 -1.70
C SER A 113 -1.04 -23.78 -0.68
N ILE A 114 -1.66 -23.74 0.53
CA ILE A 114 -1.48 -24.75 1.57
C ILE A 114 -2.27 -26.02 1.19
N PRO A 115 -1.60 -27.20 1.09
CA PRO A 115 -2.28 -28.43 0.71
C PRO A 115 -3.41 -28.80 1.66
N VAL A 116 -4.53 -29.27 1.11
CA VAL A 116 -5.71 -29.72 1.88
C VAL A 116 -5.34 -30.80 2.89
N GLY A 117 -4.41 -31.69 2.55
CA GLY A 117 -3.90 -32.74 3.45
C GLY A 117 -3.33 -32.22 4.77
N GLN A 118 -2.85 -30.97 4.84
CA GLN A 118 -2.42 -30.37 6.12
C GLN A 118 -3.60 -30.15 7.07
N TYR A 119 -4.75 -29.77 6.55
CA TYR A 119 -5.98 -29.59 7.32
C TYR A 119 -6.59 -30.93 7.72
N GLU A 120 -6.51 -31.94 6.85
CA GLU A 120 -6.98 -33.30 7.11
C GLU A 120 -6.13 -33.98 8.19
N ALA A 121 -4.80 -33.91 8.09
CA ALA A 121 -3.89 -34.43 9.08
C ALA A 121 -4.10 -33.80 10.45
N ALA A 122 -4.27 -32.47 10.49
CA ALA A 122 -4.58 -31.75 11.72
C ALA A 122 -5.87 -32.25 12.38
N LYS A 123 -6.91 -32.50 11.57
CA LYS A 123 -8.19 -33.02 12.05
C LYS A 123 -8.07 -34.44 12.62
N VAL A 124 -7.30 -35.31 11.98
CA VAL A 124 -7.02 -36.68 12.47
C VAL A 124 -6.28 -36.64 13.82
N LEU A 125 -5.37 -35.69 13.99
CA LEU A 125 -4.63 -35.47 15.24
C LEU A 125 -5.47 -34.76 16.33
N GLY A 126 -6.75 -34.48 16.08
CA GLY A 126 -7.64 -33.84 17.06
C GLY A 126 -7.46 -32.33 17.21
N TYR A 127 -6.73 -31.67 16.31
CA TYR A 127 -6.58 -30.21 16.35
C TYR A 127 -7.88 -29.50 16.04
N GLY A 128 -8.29 -28.58 16.91
CA GLY A 128 -9.39 -27.63 16.63
C GLY A 128 -8.99 -26.62 15.56
N ARG A 129 -9.97 -25.90 14.98
CA ARG A 129 -9.75 -24.94 13.89
C ARG A 129 -8.70 -23.87 14.21
N MET A 130 -8.75 -23.30 15.41
CA MET A 130 -7.81 -22.27 15.84
C MET A 130 -6.39 -22.83 16.01
N ALA A 131 -6.27 -23.99 16.64
CA ALA A 131 -4.99 -24.66 16.81
C ALA A 131 -4.37 -25.06 15.47
N THR A 132 -5.15 -25.58 14.53
CA THR A 132 -4.72 -25.85 13.16
C THR A 132 -4.21 -24.58 12.49
N PHE A 133 -4.95 -23.48 12.60
CA PHE A 133 -4.52 -22.22 12.01
C PHE A 133 -3.20 -21.72 12.61
N GLN A 134 -3.10 -21.66 13.93
CA GLN A 134 -1.94 -21.10 14.62
C GLN A 134 -0.67 -21.96 14.47
N HIS A 135 -0.79 -23.27 14.59
CA HIS A 135 0.38 -24.15 14.66
C HIS A 135 0.80 -24.73 13.31
N ILE A 136 -0.14 -24.83 12.34
CA ILE A 136 0.12 -25.50 11.08
C ILE A 136 0.04 -24.53 9.89
N VAL A 137 -1.07 -23.79 9.81
CA VAL A 137 -1.36 -22.93 8.64
C VAL A 137 -0.53 -21.65 8.68
N LEU A 138 -0.55 -20.92 9.79
CA LEU A 138 0.09 -19.61 9.92
C LEU A 138 1.62 -19.66 9.70
N PRO A 139 2.38 -20.61 10.25
CA PRO A 139 3.82 -20.70 9.99
C PRO A 139 4.14 -20.99 8.51
N GLN A 140 3.34 -21.84 7.87
CA GLN A 140 3.50 -22.15 6.46
C GLN A 140 3.11 -20.96 5.58
N LEU A 141 1.98 -20.31 5.91
CA LEU A 141 1.50 -19.10 5.24
C LEU A 141 2.58 -18.02 5.24
N THR A 142 3.11 -17.69 6.43
CA THR A 142 4.13 -16.65 6.59
C THR A 142 5.33 -16.90 5.68
N ARG A 143 5.86 -18.12 5.65
CA ARG A 143 7.00 -18.48 4.79
C ARG A 143 6.68 -18.35 3.30
N ARG A 144 5.45 -18.62 2.88
CA ARG A 144 5.02 -18.58 1.48
C ARG A 144 4.73 -17.15 1.00
N VAL A 145 4.16 -16.31 1.86
CA VAL A 145 3.81 -14.93 1.47
C VAL A 145 4.98 -13.96 1.61
N LEU A 146 5.95 -14.25 2.50
CA LEU A 146 7.06 -13.35 2.82
C LEU A 146 7.83 -12.85 1.58
N PRO A 147 8.23 -13.69 0.60
CA PRO A 147 8.94 -13.22 -0.58
C PRO A 147 8.12 -12.22 -1.40
N THR A 148 6.82 -12.50 -1.58
CA THR A 148 5.92 -11.63 -2.35
C THR A 148 5.63 -10.33 -1.59
N VAL A 149 5.44 -10.40 -0.27
CA VAL A 149 5.29 -9.20 0.58
C VAL A 149 6.54 -8.34 0.49
N THR A 150 7.74 -8.93 0.55
CA THR A 150 9.01 -8.20 0.43
C THR A 150 9.10 -7.47 -0.91
N ASN A 151 8.70 -8.10 -2.02
CA ASN A 151 8.68 -7.45 -3.33
C ASN A 151 7.72 -6.25 -3.36
N GLU A 152 6.53 -6.39 -2.77
CA GLU A 152 5.57 -5.27 -2.67
C GLU A 152 6.10 -4.14 -1.78
N VAL A 153 6.81 -4.46 -0.70
CA VAL A 153 7.45 -3.46 0.17
C VAL A 153 8.51 -2.67 -0.59
N ILE A 154 9.34 -3.35 -1.41
CA ILE A 154 10.34 -2.70 -2.27
C ILE A 154 9.65 -1.84 -3.34
N THR A 155 8.54 -2.29 -3.89
CA THR A 155 7.76 -1.51 -4.85
C THR A 155 7.16 -0.27 -4.20
N LEU A 156 6.59 -0.40 -3.00
CA LEU A 156 5.97 0.69 -2.25
C LEU A 156 6.93 1.88 -2.06
N ILE A 157 8.20 1.64 -1.70
CA ILE A 157 9.15 2.75 -1.49
C ILE A 157 9.36 3.55 -2.78
N LYS A 158 9.39 2.88 -3.92
CA LYS A 158 9.50 3.54 -5.24
C LYS A 158 8.21 4.28 -5.61
N ASP A 159 7.07 3.69 -5.31
CA ASP A 159 5.76 4.26 -5.60
C ASP A 159 5.46 5.52 -4.79
N THR A 160 6.14 5.75 -3.64
CA THR A 160 5.97 7.01 -2.89
C THR A 160 6.23 8.24 -3.74
N SER A 161 7.06 8.12 -4.78
CA SER A 161 7.29 9.18 -5.77
C SER A 161 6.02 9.62 -6.50
N LEU A 162 4.99 8.76 -6.63
CA LEU A 162 3.73 9.10 -7.27
C LEU A 162 2.92 10.16 -6.49
N ALA A 163 3.27 10.43 -5.24
CA ALA A 163 2.64 11.47 -4.44
C ALA A 163 2.81 12.88 -5.03
N TYR A 164 3.79 13.07 -5.94
CA TYR A 164 3.96 14.34 -6.67
C TYR A 164 2.72 14.73 -7.47
N THR A 165 1.91 13.77 -7.92
CA THR A 165 0.73 14.02 -8.76
C THR A 165 -0.33 14.90 -8.10
N VAL A 166 -0.39 14.88 -6.78
CA VAL A 166 -1.25 15.73 -5.95
C VAL A 166 -0.44 16.79 -5.19
N SER A 167 0.76 17.08 -5.69
CA SER A 167 1.65 18.13 -5.16
C SER A 167 2.08 17.93 -3.71
N VAL A 168 2.28 16.69 -3.29
CA VAL A 168 2.98 16.37 -2.05
C VAL A 168 4.47 16.47 -2.31
N VAL A 169 5.17 17.25 -1.48
CA VAL A 169 6.61 17.48 -1.61
C VAL A 169 7.34 16.35 -0.90
N GLU A 170 7.72 15.35 -1.66
CA GLU A 170 8.55 14.21 -1.27
C GLU A 170 9.89 14.25 -2.03
N MET A 171 10.77 13.27 -1.85
CA MET A 171 12.14 13.32 -2.38
C MET A 171 12.21 13.50 -3.91
N PHE A 172 11.38 12.83 -4.69
CA PHE A 172 11.36 12.96 -6.14
C PHE A 172 10.89 14.35 -6.58
N THR A 173 9.91 14.93 -5.90
CA THR A 173 9.45 16.31 -6.14
C THR A 173 10.56 17.31 -5.88
N VAL A 174 11.29 17.17 -4.75
CA VAL A 174 12.45 18.00 -4.42
C VAL A 174 13.54 17.88 -5.49
N ALA A 175 13.86 16.64 -5.90
CA ALA A 175 14.87 16.41 -6.93
C ALA A 175 14.49 17.07 -8.27
N LYS A 176 13.21 16.99 -8.67
CA LYS A 176 12.71 17.70 -9.87
C LYS A 176 12.83 19.21 -9.75
N GLN A 177 12.51 19.77 -8.59
CA GLN A 177 12.62 21.23 -8.36
C GLN A 177 14.07 21.70 -8.44
N ILE A 178 15.01 20.98 -7.83
CA ILE A 178 16.44 21.29 -7.89
C ILE A 178 16.95 21.19 -9.34
N SER A 179 16.63 20.09 -10.04
CA SER A 179 17.06 19.88 -11.41
C SER A 179 16.52 20.95 -12.36
N ALA A 180 15.29 21.42 -12.12
CA ALA A 180 14.70 22.50 -12.93
C ALA A 180 15.34 23.88 -12.63
N ALA A 181 15.74 24.13 -11.37
CA ALA A 181 16.38 25.38 -10.96
C ALA A 181 17.84 25.49 -11.42
N GLU A 182 18.56 24.37 -11.37
CA GLU A 182 19.99 24.31 -11.71
C GLU A 182 20.25 23.91 -13.19
N THR A 183 19.16 23.54 -13.92
CA THR A 183 19.24 23.00 -15.29
C THR A 183 20.18 21.80 -15.41
N ASP A 184 20.30 21.01 -14.31
CA ASP A 184 21.16 19.85 -14.20
C ASP A 184 20.37 18.64 -13.67
N MET A 185 20.68 17.45 -14.20
CA MET A 185 20.03 16.18 -13.82
C MET A 185 20.64 15.53 -12.57
N THR A 186 21.70 16.08 -12.01
CA THR A 186 22.46 15.47 -10.88
C THR A 186 21.54 15.14 -9.70
N ALA A 187 20.63 16.05 -9.32
CA ALA A 187 19.70 15.81 -8.21
C ALA A 187 18.77 14.63 -8.45
N LEU A 188 18.33 14.41 -9.69
CA LEU A 188 17.48 13.25 -10.04
C LEU A 188 18.26 11.93 -9.99
N PHE A 189 19.53 11.92 -10.43
CA PHE A 189 20.38 10.73 -10.31
C PHE A 189 20.69 10.39 -8.86
N VAL A 190 20.99 11.40 -8.03
CA VAL A 190 21.23 11.20 -6.59
C VAL A 190 19.96 10.68 -5.90
N ALA A 191 18.80 11.27 -6.17
CA ALA A 191 17.53 10.79 -5.63
C ALA A 191 17.23 9.35 -6.08
N GLY A 192 17.46 9.02 -7.36
CA GLY A 192 17.34 7.66 -7.87
C GLY A 192 18.24 6.67 -7.14
N ALA A 193 19.47 7.04 -6.85
CA ALA A 193 20.40 6.22 -6.06
C ALA A 193 19.96 6.05 -4.60
N MET A 194 19.30 7.06 -4.01
CA MET A 194 18.76 6.99 -2.64
C MET A 194 17.52 6.11 -2.52
N TYR A 195 16.74 5.94 -3.60
CA TYR A 195 15.60 5.00 -3.64
C TYR A 195 16.03 3.53 -3.85
N TYR A 196 17.25 3.31 -4.31
CA TYR A 196 17.76 1.98 -4.61
C TYR A 196 18.45 1.36 -3.40
#